data_475b716d488348a0d13456a854cbf50c
#
_entry.id   475b716d488348a0d13456a854cbf50c
#
_cell.length_a   1.000
_cell.length_b   1.000
_cell.length_c   1.000
_cell.angle_alpha   90.00
_cell.angle_beta   90.00
_cell.angle_gamma   90.00
#
_symmetry.space_group_name_H-M   'P 1'
#
loop_
_entity.id
_entity.type
_entity.pdbx_description
1 polymer ?
#
loop_
_entity_poly.entity_id
_entity_poly.type
_entity_poly.pdbx_seq_one_letter_code
_entity_poly.pdbx_strand_id
1 'polypeptide(L)'
;MSSSMIVPVIDVQGNNFKELWAAMVIAIKTSSFIAIDTELSGLGSRKALLAESIEDRYKAICHAARTRSILSLGFACYKKLDNKADSTYLVQVYNLTLLCSEEYIIEPQSVQFLVQHGFDFNKQYAQGISYYKGNDKGGDAHGVNMRSLFVELLRANKPLVVHNGLIDMVFLYQCFYAHLPDRLGTFIADLSQMFPSGIYDTKYATEYELRFTASYLEYAYKKCKLDNSKAIAGGGNGSHVFLEFCKYTGSMQSYIDYRPCLDNQNQDGVLNICVQFSAYGWCPNGSQCSMSHDTDLIIQHDEKIREDKRKKRKRKNKKKGSQGPSEACSSPQVKRSHFEETELDQAVPISEPALTEQQKTASSEPTDATHAFEHGKAASKNGNEESQPEASSEAPVRPKEKKAEGGTHRAGFDAFMTGYIFAYARNLTENTEESSTAPLIPACLNKLFLSGKSVPLHVAKSTFSKSSKAHVHKMDYVWGKSTAVKPEGTA
;
A
#
# COMPACT_ATOMS: atom_id res chain seq x y z
N MET A 1 0.28 -22.56 20.75
CA MET A 1 1.00 -22.73 19.46
C MET A 1 0.47 -21.66 18.53
N SER A 2 1.23 -20.62 18.24
CA SER A 2 0.88 -19.65 17.21
C SER A 2 1.07 -20.35 15.87
N SER A 3 -0.03 -20.74 15.20
CA SER A 3 0.06 -21.22 13.83
C SER A 3 0.40 -20.02 12.96
N SER A 4 1.57 -20.02 12.33
CA SER A 4 1.94 -18.99 11.37
C SER A 4 0.89 -18.97 10.25
N MET A 5 0.20 -17.86 10.10
CA MET A 5 -0.77 -17.68 9.01
C MET A 5 -0.02 -17.62 7.69
N ILE A 6 -0.46 -18.41 6.72
CA ILE A 6 0.08 -18.38 5.35
C ILE A 6 -0.95 -17.70 4.46
N VAL A 7 -0.54 -16.64 3.78
CA VAL A 7 -1.38 -15.87 2.87
C VAL A 7 -1.09 -16.27 1.43
N PRO A 8 -2.05 -16.85 0.71
CA PRO A 8 -1.90 -17.13 -0.72
C PRO A 8 -2.10 -15.85 -1.52
N VAL A 9 -1.06 -15.40 -2.19
CA VAL A 9 -1.08 -14.24 -3.09
C VAL A 9 -1.06 -14.75 -4.53
N ILE A 10 -2.07 -14.38 -5.32
CA ILE A 10 -2.20 -14.77 -6.72
C ILE A 10 -1.38 -13.80 -7.57
N ASP A 11 -0.29 -14.29 -8.17
CA ASP A 11 0.52 -13.52 -9.10
C ASP A 11 -0.13 -13.46 -10.48
N VAL A 12 -0.43 -12.24 -10.94
CA VAL A 12 -1.07 -11.97 -12.22
C VAL A 12 -0.09 -11.24 -13.15
N GLN A 13 0.09 -11.79 -14.34
CA GLN A 13 1.01 -11.30 -15.37
C GLN A 13 0.34 -11.34 -16.74
N GLY A 14 1.02 -10.83 -17.78
CA GLY A 14 0.48 -10.77 -19.14
C GLY A 14 0.06 -12.14 -19.70
N ASN A 15 0.77 -13.22 -19.33
CA ASN A 15 0.51 -14.58 -19.81
C ASN A 15 -0.73 -15.23 -19.17
N ASN A 16 -1.09 -14.89 -17.91
CA ASN A 16 -2.24 -15.48 -17.21
C ASN A 16 -3.39 -14.47 -16.94
N PHE A 17 -3.24 -13.21 -17.30
CA PHE A 17 -4.21 -12.15 -17.01
C PHE A 17 -5.61 -12.45 -17.57
N LYS A 18 -5.67 -12.96 -18.81
CA LYS A 18 -6.94 -13.33 -19.44
C LYS A 18 -7.59 -14.55 -18.76
N GLU A 19 -6.80 -15.55 -18.37
CA GLU A 19 -7.27 -16.73 -17.66
C GLU A 19 -7.86 -16.35 -16.30
N LEU A 20 -7.19 -15.46 -15.55
CA LEU A 20 -7.58 -15.06 -14.21
C LEU A 20 -8.66 -13.95 -14.19
N TRP A 21 -9.03 -13.40 -15.33
CA TRP A 21 -9.97 -12.29 -15.45
C TRP A 21 -11.31 -12.55 -14.74
N ALA A 22 -11.96 -13.67 -15.04
CA ALA A 22 -13.25 -13.98 -14.45
C ALA A 22 -13.16 -14.14 -12.92
N ALA A 23 -12.09 -14.77 -12.43
CA ALA A 23 -11.86 -14.94 -11.00
C ALA A 23 -11.66 -13.57 -10.28
N MET A 24 -10.87 -12.68 -10.88
CA MET A 24 -10.67 -11.33 -10.35
C MET A 24 -11.98 -10.53 -10.30
N VAL A 25 -12.75 -10.53 -11.38
CA VAL A 25 -14.03 -9.81 -11.45
C VAL A 25 -15.04 -10.35 -10.45
N ILE A 26 -15.13 -11.67 -10.28
CA ILE A 26 -16.01 -12.29 -9.27
C ILE A 26 -15.56 -11.91 -7.86
N ALA A 27 -14.26 -11.98 -7.56
CA ALA A 27 -13.72 -11.58 -6.26
C ALA A 27 -14.06 -10.11 -5.94
N ILE A 28 -13.86 -9.21 -6.89
CA ILE A 28 -14.19 -7.79 -6.78
C ILE A 28 -15.70 -7.60 -6.51
N LYS A 29 -16.59 -8.22 -7.32
CA LYS A 29 -18.04 -8.04 -7.21
C LYS A 29 -18.64 -8.64 -5.92
N THR A 30 -18.08 -9.73 -5.42
CA THR A 30 -18.61 -10.44 -4.24
C THR A 30 -17.99 -9.97 -2.93
N SER A 31 -16.97 -9.12 -2.95
CA SER A 31 -16.33 -8.59 -1.75
C SER A 31 -17.25 -7.64 -0.97
N SER A 32 -17.02 -7.53 0.33
CA SER A 32 -17.63 -6.53 1.20
C SER A 32 -16.88 -5.20 1.15
N PHE A 33 -15.57 -5.26 0.95
CA PHE A 33 -14.69 -4.13 0.67
C PHE A 33 -13.42 -4.62 -0.06
N ILE A 34 -12.69 -3.68 -0.65
CA ILE A 34 -11.48 -3.96 -1.42
C ILE A 34 -10.35 -3.08 -0.90
N ALA A 35 -9.25 -3.68 -0.50
CA ALA A 35 -8.02 -2.95 -0.17
C ALA A 35 -7.08 -2.94 -1.38
N ILE A 36 -6.39 -1.81 -1.59
CA ILE A 36 -5.43 -1.66 -2.69
C ILE A 36 -4.13 -1.04 -2.20
N ASP A 37 -3.05 -1.36 -2.91
CA ASP A 37 -1.74 -0.77 -2.76
C ASP A 37 -1.00 -0.77 -4.10
N THR A 38 -0.01 0.13 -4.29
CA THR A 38 0.75 0.23 -5.55
C THR A 38 2.25 0.34 -5.31
N GLU A 39 3.04 -0.32 -6.20
CA GLU A 39 4.47 -0.09 -6.29
C GLU A 39 4.78 0.85 -7.46
N LEU A 40 5.57 1.89 -7.19
CA LEU A 40 5.79 2.99 -8.12
C LEU A 40 7.26 3.09 -8.55
N SER A 41 7.51 3.54 -9.80
CA SER A 41 8.88 3.78 -10.31
C SER A 41 9.56 4.98 -9.65
N GLY A 42 8.84 5.73 -8.83
CA GLY A 42 9.29 6.88 -8.07
C GLY A 42 8.12 7.73 -7.59
N LEU A 43 8.38 8.55 -6.57
CA LEU A 43 7.38 9.41 -5.94
C LEU A 43 7.55 10.90 -6.29
N GLY A 44 8.70 11.30 -6.83
CA GLY A 44 9.07 12.68 -7.05
C GLY A 44 9.78 13.32 -5.84
N SER A 45 9.90 14.64 -5.87
CA SER A 45 10.58 15.36 -4.81
C SER A 45 9.86 15.25 -3.45
N ARG A 46 10.52 14.66 -2.46
CA ARG A 46 10.00 14.56 -1.08
C ARG A 46 9.63 15.93 -0.51
N LYS A 47 10.44 16.96 -0.77
CA LYS A 47 10.15 18.34 -0.32
C LYS A 47 8.83 18.85 -0.90
N ALA A 48 8.56 18.59 -2.18
CA ALA A 48 7.32 19.01 -2.84
C ALA A 48 6.10 18.19 -2.32
N LEU A 49 6.28 16.90 -2.03
CA LEU A 49 5.24 16.05 -1.44
C LEU A 49 4.87 16.46 0.00
N LEU A 50 5.74 17.19 0.68
CA LEU A 50 5.51 17.70 2.04
C LEU A 50 5.28 19.22 2.07
N ALA A 51 5.05 19.86 0.91
CA ALA A 51 4.74 21.28 0.83
C ALA A 51 3.61 21.68 1.78
N GLU A 52 3.61 22.90 2.29
CA GLU A 52 2.60 23.36 3.25
C GLU A 52 1.20 23.42 2.62
N SER A 53 1.10 23.92 1.39
CA SER A 53 -0.14 23.97 0.61
C SER A 53 -0.50 22.56 0.08
N ILE A 54 -1.73 22.12 0.35
CA ILE A 54 -2.26 20.85 -0.16
C ILE A 54 -2.41 20.88 -1.69
N GLU A 55 -2.74 22.04 -2.26
CA GLU A 55 -2.82 22.23 -3.72
C GLU A 55 -1.46 22.04 -4.37
N ASP A 56 -0.39 22.54 -3.75
CA ASP A 56 0.98 22.36 -4.27
C ASP A 56 1.46 20.91 -4.14
N ARG A 57 1.10 20.22 -3.04
CA ARG A 57 1.31 18.77 -2.93
C ARG A 57 0.61 18.01 -4.06
N TYR A 58 -0.65 18.34 -4.31
CA TYR A 58 -1.40 17.72 -5.38
C TYR A 58 -0.74 17.92 -6.74
N LYS A 59 -0.32 19.16 -7.06
CA LYS A 59 0.43 19.44 -8.30
C LYS A 59 1.71 18.61 -8.41
N ALA A 60 2.46 18.48 -7.31
CA ALA A 60 3.67 17.66 -7.27
C ALA A 60 3.36 16.17 -7.50
N ILE A 61 2.31 15.64 -6.88
CA ILE A 61 1.88 14.25 -7.09
C ILE A 61 1.38 14.04 -8.54
N CYS A 62 0.63 15.01 -9.10
CA CYS A 62 0.21 14.97 -10.50
C CYS A 62 1.41 14.93 -11.46
N HIS A 63 2.42 15.76 -11.20
CA HIS A 63 3.66 15.72 -12.00
C HIS A 63 4.34 14.34 -11.87
N ALA A 64 4.42 13.79 -10.68
CA ALA A 64 4.96 12.46 -10.45
C ALA A 64 4.16 11.40 -11.23
N ALA A 65 2.83 11.38 -11.14
CA ALA A 65 1.99 10.39 -11.80
C ALA A 65 2.02 10.50 -13.35
N ARG A 66 2.18 11.72 -13.88
CA ARG A 66 2.32 11.93 -15.35
C ARG A 66 3.66 11.43 -15.88
N THR A 67 4.74 11.56 -15.10
CA THR A 67 6.11 11.26 -15.54
C THR A 67 6.63 9.91 -15.10
N ARG A 68 6.02 9.27 -14.12
CA ARG A 68 6.38 7.97 -13.55
C ARG A 68 5.32 6.92 -13.87
N SER A 69 5.50 5.71 -13.38
CA SER A 69 4.59 4.59 -13.68
C SER A 69 4.27 3.75 -12.45
N ILE A 70 3.13 3.04 -12.51
CA ILE A 70 2.81 1.95 -11.58
C ILE A 70 3.52 0.69 -12.11
N LEU A 71 4.33 0.07 -11.26
CA LEU A 71 5.08 -1.16 -11.54
C LEU A 71 4.33 -2.42 -11.07
N SER A 72 3.58 -2.30 -9.99
CA SER A 72 2.71 -3.35 -9.48
C SER A 72 1.45 -2.75 -8.87
N LEU A 73 0.33 -3.45 -9.04
CA LEU A 73 -0.94 -3.16 -8.37
C LEU A 73 -1.34 -4.37 -7.54
N GLY A 74 -1.48 -4.18 -6.24
CA GLY A 74 -2.06 -5.15 -5.33
C GLY A 74 -3.50 -4.82 -5.03
N PHE A 75 -4.37 -5.83 -4.99
CA PHE A 75 -5.67 -5.69 -4.39
C PHE A 75 -6.07 -6.94 -3.62
N ALA A 76 -6.73 -6.72 -2.46
CA ALA A 76 -7.23 -7.77 -1.59
C ALA A 76 -8.74 -7.62 -1.43
N CYS A 77 -9.48 -8.62 -1.86
CA CYS A 77 -10.93 -8.70 -1.80
C CYS A 77 -11.34 -9.39 -0.49
N TYR A 78 -12.00 -8.67 0.40
CA TYR A 78 -12.51 -9.16 1.68
C TYR A 78 -14.01 -9.38 1.58
N LYS A 79 -14.46 -10.63 1.65
CA LYS A 79 -15.88 -11.00 1.65
C LYS A 79 -16.28 -11.47 3.05
N LYS A 80 -17.14 -10.73 3.75
CA LYS A 80 -17.70 -11.16 5.04
C LYS A 80 -18.54 -12.41 4.82
N LEU A 81 -18.39 -13.40 5.71
CA LEU A 81 -19.14 -14.66 5.68
C LEU A 81 -20.27 -14.59 6.69
N ASP A 82 -21.48 -14.32 6.22
CA ASP A 82 -22.67 -14.08 7.08
C ASP A 82 -23.14 -15.34 7.82
N ASN A 83 -22.71 -16.53 7.35
CA ASN A 83 -23.05 -17.82 7.98
C ASN A 83 -22.08 -18.24 9.09
N LYS A 84 -21.13 -17.38 9.45
CA LYS A 84 -20.14 -17.64 10.50
C LYS A 84 -20.33 -16.66 11.65
N ALA A 85 -20.04 -17.15 12.85
CA ALA A 85 -19.92 -16.27 14.03
C ALA A 85 -18.74 -15.33 13.84
N ASP A 86 -18.79 -14.19 14.50
CA ASP A 86 -17.77 -13.15 14.45
C ASP A 86 -17.53 -12.50 13.06
N SER A 87 -16.54 -11.65 12.97
CA SER A 87 -16.12 -10.99 11.74
C SER A 87 -15.19 -11.91 10.93
N THR A 88 -15.76 -12.96 10.34
CA THR A 88 -15.01 -13.89 9.47
C THR A 88 -15.06 -13.41 8.02
N TYR A 89 -13.88 -13.33 7.39
CA TYR A 89 -13.73 -12.91 6.00
C TYR A 89 -13.06 -13.99 5.15
N LEU A 90 -13.64 -14.28 3.98
CA LEU A 90 -12.93 -14.97 2.91
C LEU A 90 -12.10 -13.93 2.16
N VAL A 91 -10.78 -14.15 2.07
CA VAL A 91 -9.84 -13.21 1.47
C VAL A 91 -9.20 -13.79 0.23
N GLN A 92 -9.21 -13.01 -0.85
CA GLN A 92 -8.50 -13.30 -2.10
C GLN A 92 -7.56 -12.15 -2.42
N VAL A 93 -6.27 -12.44 -2.56
CA VAL A 93 -5.20 -11.46 -2.75
C VAL A 93 -4.60 -11.61 -4.12
N TYR A 94 -4.54 -10.52 -4.87
CA TYR A 94 -3.98 -10.46 -6.22
C TYR A 94 -2.81 -9.47 -6.27
N ASN A 95 -1.74 -9.86 -6.95
CA ASN A 95 -0.59 -9.02 -7.20
C ASN A 95 -0.33 -8.96 -8.70
N LEU A 96 -0.64 -7.83 -9.32
CA LEU A 96 -0.50 -7.62 -10.77
C LEU A 96 0.86 -6.99 -11.06
N THR A 97 1.66 -7.65 -11.88
CA THR A 97 2.90 -7.08 -12.40
C THR A 97 2.58 -6.26 -13.67
N LEU A 98 2.91 -4.97 -13.66
CA LEU A 98 2.49 -4.01 -14.67
C LEU A 98 3.67 -3.46 -15.47
N LEU A 99 3.45 -3.17 -16.76
CA LEU A 99 4.43 -2.54 -17.64
C LEU A 99 3.80 -1.37 -18.38
N CYS A 100 4.23 -0.15 -18.05
CA CYS A 100 3.84 1.03 -18.80
C CYS A 100 4.47 0.99 -20.20
N SER A 101 3.64 1.15 -21.24
CA SER A 101 4.09 1.14 -22.65
C SER A 101 4.56 2.50 -23.15
N GLU A 102 4.56 3.53 -22.29
CA GLU A 102 5.07 4.87 -22.57
C GLU A 102 6.38 5.09 -21.81
N GLU A 103 7.17 6.04 -22.25
CA GLU A 103 8.36 6.47 -21.50
C GLU A 103 8.00 6.93 -20.10
N TYR A 104 8.83 6.56 -19.13
CA TYR A 104 8.64 6.97 -17.73
C TYR A 104 9.96 7.08 -16.97
N ILE A 105 9.97 7.93 -15.96
CA ILE A 105 11.11 8.14 -15.09
C ILE A 105 11.19 7.03 -14.05
N ILE A 106 12.39 6.52 -13.84
CA ILE A 106 12.74 5.60 -12.77
C ILE A 106 13.64 6.34 -11.77
N GLU A 107 13.25 6.36 -10.52
CA GLU A 107 14.07 6.89 -9.44
C GLU A 107 14.96 5.78 -8.85
N PRO A 108 16.30 5.91 -8.91
CA PRO A 108 17.21 4.86 -8.47
C PRO A 108 16.94 4.36 -7.03
N GLN A 109 16.62 5.28 -6.11
CA GLN A 109 16.32 4.92 -4.71
C GLN A 109 15.05 4.08 -4.58
N SER A 110 13.99 4.40 -5.35
CA SER A 110 12.75 3.62 -5.37
C SER A 110 12.99 2.23 -5.92
N VAL A 111 13.74 2.12 -7.02
CA VAL A 111 14.11 0.82 -7.61
C VAL A 111 14.97 0.00 -6.66
N GLN A 112 15.97 0.62 -6.03
CA GLN A 112 16.82 -0.06 -5.06
C GLN A 112 16.00 -0.62 -3.89
N PHE A 113 15.06 0.17 -3.37
CA PHE A 113 14.13 -0.28 -2.34
C PHE A 113 13.32 -1.49 -2.80
N LEU A 114 12.72 -1.44 -3.99
CA LEU A 114 11.92 -2.54 -4.54
C LEU A 114 12.73 -3.81 -4.74
N VAL A 115 13.97 -3.71 -5.26
CA VAL A 115 14.88 -4.86 -5.43
C VAL A 115 15.23 -5.47 -4.08
N GLN A 116 15.56 -4.65 -3.08
CA GLN A 116 15.84 -5.13 -1.71
C GLN A 116 14.65 -5.88 -1.09
N HIS A 117 13.43 -5.56 -1.53
CA HIS A 117 12.20 -6.23 -1.09
C HIS A 117 11.71 -7.31 -2.06
N GLY A 118 12.57 -7.75 -2.99
CA GLY A 118 12.33 -8.91 -3.85
C GLY A 118 11.46 -8.63 -5.07
N PHE A 119 11.33 -7.37 -5.51
CA PHE A 119 10.69 -7.05 -6.79
C PHE A 119 11.59 -7.49 -7.95
N ASP A 120 11.02 -8.26 -8.88
CA ASP A 120 11.73 -8.81 -10.02
C ASP A 120 11.46 -7.95 -11.28
N PHE A 121 12.40 -7.06 -11.59
CA PHE A 121 12.34 -6.22 -12.79
C PHE A 121 12.46 -7.03 -14.09
N ASN A 122 13.23 -8.13 -14.10
CA ASN A 122 13.31 -8.99 -15.29
C ASN A 122 11.94 -9.60 -15.61
N LYS A 123 11.24 -10.08 -14.58
CA LYS A 123 9.88 -10.59 -14.71
C LYS A 123 8.90 -9.52 -15.16
N GLN A 124 9.04 -8.29 -14.64
CA GLN A 124 8.21 -7.16 -15.05
C GLN A 124 8.35 -6.84 -16.53
N TYR A 125 9.58 -6.70 -17.03
CA TYR A 125 9.81 -6.39 -18.45
C TYR A 125 9.47 -7.54 -19.37
N ALA A 126 9.65 -8.80 -18.95
CA ALA A 126 9.34 -9.97 -19.75
C ALA A 126 7.85 -10.33 -19.79
N GLN A 127 7.11 -10.10 -18.70
CA GLN A 127 5.75 -10.63 -18.49
C GLN A 127 4.76 -9.61 -17.92
N GLY A 128 5.13 -8.35 -17.75
CA GLY A 128 4.24 -7.31 -17.21
C GLY A 128 3.01 -7.10 -18.10
N ILE A 129 1.88 -6.85 -17.47
CA ILE A 129 0.63 -6.48 -18.15
C ILE A 129 0.79 -5.07 -18.69
N SER A 130 0.76 -4.93 -20.00
CA SER A 130 0.95 -3.65 -20.68
C SER A 130 -0.21 -2.69 -20.43
N TYR A 131 0.10 -1.40 -20.24
CA TYR A 131 -0.90 -0.34 -20.14
C TYR A 131 -0.36 1.01 -20.64
N TYR A 132 -1.28 1.93 -20.99
CA TYR A 132 -1.02 3.32 -21.34
C TYR A 132 -1.65 4.26 -20.34
N LYS A 133 -1.05 5.43 -20.10
CA LYS A 133 -1.55 6.46 -19.18
C LYS A 133 -2.58 7.40 -19.85
N GLY A 134 -3.30 8.14 -19.03
CA GLY A 134 -4.21 9.23 -19.47
C GLY A 134 -5.58 8.74 -19.90
N ASN A 135 -6.16 9.41 -20.89
CA ASN A 135 -7.49 9.10 -21.42
C ASN A 135 -7.51 7.79 -22.22
N ASP A 136 -8.70 7.21 -22.40
CA ASP A 136 -8.86 6.04 -23.26
C ASP A 136 -8.36 6.33 -24.67
N LYS A 137 -7.61 5.37 -25.23
CA LYS A 137 -7.20 5.37 -26.64
C LYS A 137 -8.10 4.39 -27.39
N GLY A 138 -8.24 4.57 -28.70
CA GLY A 138 -9.11 3.71 -29.51
C GLY A 138 -8.82 2.22 -29.29
N GLY A 139 -9.86 1.45 -28.90
CA GLY A 139 -9.75 0.04 -28.54
C GLY A 139 -9.67 -0.26 -27.03
N ASP A 140 -9.35 0.70 -26.17
CA ASP A 140 -9.25 0.50 -24.71
C ASP A 140 -10.62 0.20 -24.04
N ALA A 141 -11.70 0.62 -24.67
CA ALA A 141 -13.06 0.39 -24.16
C ALA A 141 -13.52 -1.07 -24.29
N HIS A 142 -12.85 -1.88 -25.11
CA HIS A 142 -13.25 -3.23 -25.41
C HIS A 142 -12.09 -4.21 -25.13
N GLY A 143 -12.37 -5.24 -24.34
CA GLY A 143 -11.43 -6.33 -24.09
C GLY A 143 -10.92 -6.42 -22.66
N VAL A 144 -10.00 -7.37 -22.45
CA VAL A 144 -9.37 -7.67 -21.17
C VAL A 144 -8.08 -6.87 -21.05
N ASN A 145 -8.15 -5.73 -20.36
CA ASN A 145 -7.02 -4.84 -20.12
C ASN A 145 -7.13 -4.15 -18.73
N MET A 146 -6.11 -3.43 -18.32
CA MET A 146 -6.06 -2.80 -16.99
C MET A 146 -7.14 -1.74 -16.79
N ARG A 147 -7.52 -0.98 -17.84
CA ARG A 147 -8.60 0.01 -17.74
C ARG A 147 -9.95 -0.66 -17.54
N SER A 148 -10.22 -1.76 -18.25
CA SER A 148 -11.42 -2.55 -18.06
C SER A 148 -11.49 -3.14 -16.66
N LEU A 149 -10.36 -3.61 -16.09
CA LEU A 149 -10.32 -4.09 -14.71
C LEU A 149 -10.65 -2.97 -13.71
N PHE A 150 -10.10 -1.78 -13.93
CA PHE A 150 -10.39 -0.63 -13.09
C PHE A 150 -11.87 -0.19 -13.21
N VAL A 151 -12.46 -0.26 -14.40
CA VAL A 151 -13.90 -0.04 -14.60
C VAL A 151 -14.76 -1.07 -13.84
N GLU A 152 -14.37 -2.36 -13.85
CA GLU A 152 -15.08 -3.39 -13.07
C GLU A 152 -14.96 -3.15 -11.56
N LEU A 153 -13.83 -2.62 -11.09
CA LEU A 153 -13.65 -2.20 -9.70
C LEU A 153 -14.62 -1.05 -9.35
N LEU A 154 -14.74 -0.04 -10.21
CA LEU A 154 -15.70 1.06 -10.01
C LEU A 154 -17.16 0.57 -10.05
N ARG A 155 -17.51 -0.29 -11.03
CA ARG A 155 -18.86 -0.88 -11.18
C ARG A 155 -19.27 -1.72 -9.99
N ALA A 156 -18.32 -2.38 -9.33
CA ALA A 156 -18.60 -3.18 -8.15
C ALA A 156 -19.13 -2.32 -6.99
N ASN A 157 -18.85 -1.03 -7.00
CA ASN A 157 -19.32 -0.07 -6.00
C ASN A 157 -19.08 -0.55 -4.56
N LYS A 158 -17.86 -1.01 -4.30
CA LYS A 158 -17.45 -1.46 -2.98
C LYS A 158 -16.65 -0.38 -2.25
N PRO A 159 -16.71 -0.31 -0.91
CA PRO A 159 -15.81 0.52 -0.14
C PRO A 159 -14.35 0.23 -0.52
N LEU A 160 -13.58 1.28 -0.80
CA LEU A 160 -12.17 1.19 -1.14
C LEU A 160 -11.32 1.51 0.08
N VAL A 161 -10.33 0.66 0.37
CA VAL A 161 -9.45 0.79 1.53
C VAL A 161 -8.02 0.97 1.06
N VAL A 162 -7.35 1.97 1.60
CA VAL A 162 -5.96 2.32 1.29
C VAL A 162 -5.16 2.54 2.58
N HIS A 163 -3.84 2.62 2.47
CA HIS A 163 -2.98 3.01 3.58
C HIS A 163 -2.05 4.16 3.16
N ASN A 164 -2.31 5.40 3.64
CA ASN A 164 -1.63 6.62 3.17
C ASN A 164 -1.85 6.86 1.66
N GLY A 165 -3.07 6.60 1.19
CA GLY A 165 -3.35 6.30 -0.22
C GLY A 165 -3.57 7.50 -1.14
N LEU A 166 -3.26 8.74 -0.75
CA LEU A 166 -3.45 9.90 -1.65
C LEU A 166 -2.62 9.75 -2.94
N ILE A 167 -1.38 9.31 -2.84
CA ILE A 167 -0.48 9.11 -3.98
C ILE A 167 -1.02 8.01 -4.88
N ASP A 168 -1.42 6.87 -4.30
CA ASP A 168 -1.99 5.75 -5.03
C ASP A 168 -3.21 6.16 -5.84
N MET A 169 -4.14 6.92 -5.23
CA MET A 169 -5.34 7.39 -5.89
C MET A 169 -5.04 8.30 -7.09
N VAL A 170 -4.02 9.17 -6.98
CA VAL A 170 -3.60 10.04 -8.09
C VAL A 170 -2.96 9.22 -9.21
N PHE A 171 -2.10 8.26 -8.88
CA PHE A 171 -1.48 7.38 -9.88
C PHE A 171 -2.52 6.48 -10.56
N LEU A 172 -3.43 5.86 -9.83
CA LEU A 172 -4.51 5.05 -10.38
C LEU A 172 -5.40 5.84 -11.33
N TYR A 173 -5.74 7.09 -10.97
CA TYR A 173 -6.50 7.98 -11.83
C TYR A 173 -5.75 8.24 -13.14
N GLN A 174 -4.48 8.65 -13.09
CA GLN A 174 -3.67 8.93 -14.28
C GLN A 174 -3.41 7.70 -15.14
N CYS A 175 -3.15 6.55 -14.52
CA CYS A 175 -2.74 5.35 -15.25
C CYS A 175 -3.92 4.57 -15.84
N PHE A 176 -5.07 4.50 -15.14
CA PHE A 176 -6.15 3.60 -15.53
C PHE A 176 -7.51 4.26 -15.74
N TYR A 177 -7.63 5.55 -15.43
CA TYR A 177 -8.92 6.23 -15.53
C TYR A 177 -8.94 7.31 -16.62
N ALA A 178 -8.26 8.44 -16.39
CA ALA A 178 -8.21 9.56 -17.30
C ALA A 178 -7.01 10.47 -16.99
N HIS A 179 -6.79 11.51 -17.82
CA HIS A 179 -5.86 12.58 -17.47
C HIS A 179 -6.30 13.30 -16.19
N LEU A 180 -5.33 13.51 -15.29
CA LEU A 180 -5.56 14.21 -14.03
C LEU A 180 -6.04 15.65 -14.27
N PRO A 181 -7.07 16.09 -13.55
CA PRO A 181 -7.45 17.50 -13.54
C PRO A 181 -6.37 18.37 -12.87
N ASP A 182 -6.29 19.64 -13.28
CA ASP A 182 -5.24 20.54 -12.78
C ASP A 182 -5.49 21.03 -11.34
N ARG A 183 -6.75 20.97 -10.87
CA ARG A 183 -7.15 21.46 -9.54
C ARG A 183 -7.50 20.31 -8.61
N LEU A 184 -7.00 20.37 -7.39
CA LEU A 184 -7.32 19.39 -6.33
C LEU A 184 -8.84 19.26 -6.11
N GLY A 185 -9.57 20.39 -6.06
CA GLY A 185 -11.03 20.36 -5.84
C GLY A 185 -11.79 19.60 -6.93
N THR A 186 -11.33 19.64 -8.19
CA THR A 186 -11.91 18.85 -9.30
C THR A 186 -11.58 17.37 -9.14
N PHE A 187 -10.33 17.04 -8.79
CA PHE A 187 -9.92 15.66 -8.52
C PHE A 187 -10.71 15.03 -7.37
N ILE A 188 -10.91 15.77 -6.27
CA ILE A 188 -11.71 15.32 -5.13
C ILE A 188 -13.18 15.11 -5.52
N ALA A 189 -13.74 16.01 -6.35
CA ALA A 189 -15.10 15.87 -6.86
C ALA A 189 -15.25 14.60 -7.71
N ASP A 190 -14.26 14.31 -8.56
CA ASP A 190 -14.23 13.10 -9.38
C ASP A 190 -14.12 11.85 -8.50
N LEU A 191 -13.17 11.82 -7.54
CA LEU A 191 -13.00 10.69 -6.61
C LEU A 191 -14.28 10.38 -5.83
N SER A 192 -14.98 11.40 -5.34
CA SER A 192 -16.21 11.20 -4.57
C SER A 192 -17.33 10.55 -5.39
N GLN A 193 -17.31 10.73 -6.70
CA GLN A 193 -18.27 10.10 -7.63
C GLN A 193 -17.78 8.73 -8.12
N MET A 194 -16.46 8.52 -8.22
CA MET A 194 -15.88 7.22 -8.58
C MET A 194 -16.14 6.18 -7.49
N PHE A 195 -16.11 6.57 -6.22
CA PHE A 195 -16.24 5.69 -5.07
C PHE A 195 -17.39 6.10 -4.13
N PRO A 196 -18.65 5.97 -4.57
CA PRO A 196 -19.80 6.41 -3.76
C PRO A 196 -19.99 5.60 -2.48
N SER A 197 -19.48 4.36 -2.42
CA SER A 197 -19.43 3.53 -1.20
C SER A 197 -18.34 3.97 -0.20
N GLY A 198 -17.55 4.97 -0.55
CA GLY A 198 -16.56 5.60 0.28
C GLY A 198 -15.13 5.06 0.12
N ILE A 199 -14.18 5.90 0.52
CA ILE A 199 -12.76 5.59 0.62
C ILE A 199 -12.35 5.65 2.09
N TYR A 200 -11.56 4.68 2.53
CA TYR A 200 -11.08 4.57 3.91
C TYR A 200 -9.56 4.46 3.92
N ASP A 201 -8.91 5.35 4.65
CA ASP A 201 -7.45 5.32 4.83
C ASP A 201 -7.10 4.74 6.20
N THR A 202 -6.51 3.54 6.21
CA THR A 202 -6.16 2.83 7.43
C THR A 202 -5.04 3.51 8.21
N LYS A 203 -4.19 4.32 7.55
CA LYS A 203 -3.21 5.14 8.27
C LYS A 203 -3.92 6.22 9.10
N TYR A 204 -4.94 6.85 8.55
CA TYR A 204 -5.80 7.77 9.31
C TYR A 204 -6.47 7.04 10.47
N ALA A 205 -7.08 5.88 10.21
CA ALA A 205 -7.76 5.10 11.24
C ALA A 205 -6.82 4.69 12.40
N THR A 206 -5.61 4.23 12.08
CA THR A 206 -4.66 3.78 13.11
C THR A 206 -4.09 4.94 13.93
N GLU A 207 -3.86 6.09 13.31
CA GLU A 207 -3.27 7.26 13.97
C GLU A 207 -4.30 8.02 14.81
N TYR A 208 -5.51 8.26 14.29
CA TYR A 208 -6.48 9.14 14.93
C TYR A 208 -7.57 8.39 15.72
N GLU A 209 -8.04 7.23 15.24
CA GLU A 209 -9.11 6.48 15.90
C GLU A 209 -8.55 5.41 16.86
N LEU A 210 -7.63 4.56 16.40
CA LEU A 210 -7.01 3.52 17.22
C LEU A 210 -5.87 4.08 18.09
N ARG A 211 -5.30 5.23 17.73
CA ARG A 211 -4.25 5.93 18.46
C ARG A 211 -3.04 5.06 18.76
N PHE A 212 -2.54 4.38 17.72
CA PHE A 212 -1.33 3.60 17.82
C PHE A 212 -0.10 4.49 17.97
N THR A 213 0.96 3.97 18.56
CA THR A 213 2.23 4.68 18.76
C THR A 213 2.90 5.00 17.42
N ALA A 214 2.83 4.06 16.47
CA ALA A 214 3.29 4.23 15.10
C ALA A 214 2.20 3.76 14.11
N SER A 215 2.19 4.31 12.91
CA SER A 215 1.14 4.09 11.92
C SER A 215 1.67 3.65 10.54
N TYR A 216 2.93 3.23 10.43
CA TYR A 216 3.39 2.58 9.20
C TYR A 216 2.78 1.18 9.06
N LEU A 217 2.61 0.72 7.83
CA LEU A 217 1.75 -0.40 7.50
C LEU A 217 2.06 -1.68 8.29
N GLU A 218 3.32 -2.09 8.34
CA GLU A 218 3.72 -3.31 9.04
C GLU A 218 3.45 -3.23 10.55
N TYR A 219 3.77 -2.10 11.20
CA TYR A 219 3.47 -1.89 12.61
C TYR A 219 1.97 -1.96 12.87
N ALA A 220 1.18 -1.23 12.09
CA ALA A 220 -0.26 -1.20 12.24
C ALA A 220 -0.89 -2.60 12.08
N TYR A 221 -0.46 -3.35 11.06
CA TYR A 221 -0.91 -4.73 10.82
C TYR A 221 -0.54 -5.67 11.97
N LYS A 222 0.75 -5.73 12.36
CA LYS A 222 1.22 -6.62 13.42
C LYS A 222 0.58 -6.26 14.77
N LYS A 223 0.39 -4.97 15.04
CA LYS A 223 -0.30 -4.50 16.26
C LYS A 223 -1.77 -4.94 16.30
N CYS A 224 -2.52 -4.76 15.20
CA CYS A 224 -3.91 -5.26 15.08
C CYS A 224 -3.97 -6.78 15.27
N LYS A 225 -3.05 -7.54 14.65
CA LYS A 225 -2.96 -8.99 14.77
C LYS A 225 -2.70 -9.43 16.21
N LEU A 226 -1.76 -8.78 16.90
CA LEU A 226 -1.44 -9.06 18.29
C LEU A 226 -2.62 -8.77 19.22
N ASP A 227 -3.29 -7.62 19.04
CA ASP A 227 -4.42 -7.23 19.86
C ASP A 227 -5.62 -8.17 19.63
N ASN A 228 -5.90 -8.56 18.39
CA ASN A 228 -6.91 -9.56 18.04
C ASN A 228 -6.61 -10.92 18.71
N SER A 229 -5.35 -11.40 18.62
CA SER A 229 -4.94 -12.65 19.24
C SER A 229 -5.05 -12.63 20.77
N LYS A 230 -4.71 -11.51 21.41
CA LYS A 230 -4.86 -11.33 22.86
C LYS A 230 -6.33 -11.34 23.28
N ALA A 231 -7.21 -10.71 22.49
CA ALA A 231 -8.63 -10.68 22.75
C ALA A 231 -9.24 -12.10 22.66
N ILE A 232 -8.85 -12.88 21.65
CA ILE A 232 -9.24 -14.30 21.52
C ILE A 232 -8.77 -15.11 22.74
N ALA A 233 -7.50 -14.99 23.14
CA ALA A 233 -6.92 -15.73 24.26
C ALA A 233 -7.54 -15.33 25.62
N GLY A 234 -7.98 -14.09 25.75
CA GLY A 234 -8.61 -13.56 26.96
C GLY A 234 -10.06 -14.03 27.21
N GLY A 235 -10.66 -14.77 26.29
CA GLY A 235 -12.04 -15.30 26.41
C GLY A 235 -13.10 -14.19 26.52
N GLY A 236 -12.79 -12.97 26.04
CA GLY A 236 -13.71 -11.84 26.07
C GLY A 236 -14.92 -12.08 25.14
N ASN A 237 -16.10 -11.58 25.55
CA ASN A 237 -17.33 -11.62 24.74
C ASN A 237 -17.29 -10.67 23.52
N GLY A 238 -16.12 -10.18 23.12
CA GLY A 238 -15.96 -9.31 21.96
C GLY A 238 -15.88 -10.08 20.65
N SER A 239 -16.36 -9.49 19.56
CA SER A 239 -16.16 -10.04 18.22
C SER A 239 -14.67 -10.05 17.85
N HIS A 240 -14.24 -11.05 17.11
CA HIS A 240 -12.86 -11.23 16.64
C HIS A 240 -12.83 -11.28 15.12
N VAL A 241 -11.68 -10.93 14.55
CA VAL A 241 -11.46 -11.06 13.11
C VAL A 241 -10.83 -12.42 12.82
N PHE A 242 -11.51 -13.20 11.96
CA PHE A 242 -11.01 -14.45 11.43
C PHE A 242 -10.88 -14.36 9.91
N LEU A 243 -9.84 -14.97 9.36
CA LEU A 243 -9.59 -15.00 7.93
C LEU A 243 -9.63 -16.44 7.41
N GLU A 244 -10.29 -16.62 6.28
CA GLU A 244 -10.27 -17.83 5.48
C GLU A 244 -9.71 -17.51 4.11
N PHE A 245 -8.98 -18.45 3.52
CA PHE A 245 -8.44 -18.35 2.18
C PHE A 245 -8.99 -19.47 1.29
N CYS A 246 -9.13 -19.17 0.00
CA CYS A 246 -9.46 -20.19 -0.96
C CYS A 246 -8.37 -21.25 -1.05
N LYS A 247 -8.77 -22.51 -1.24
CA LYS A 247 -7.86 -23.58 -1.61
C LYS A 247 -7.72 -23.59 -3.13
N TYR A 248 -6.51 -23.37 -3.62
CA TYR A 248 -6.22 -23.34 -5.04
C TYR A 248 -5.71 -24.70 -5.49
N THR A 249 -6.21 -25.21 -6.62
CA THR A 249 -5.86 -26.51 -7.19
C THR A 249 -5.64 -26.38 -8.70
N GLY A 250 -5.03 -27.38 -9.32
CA GLY A 250 -4.77 -27.39 -10.76
C GLY A 250 -3.81 -26.29 -11.21
N SER A 251 -4.07 -25.66 -12.36
CA SER A 251 -3.25 -24.59 -12.93
C SER A 251 -3.11 -23.37 -12.00
N MET A 252 -4.15 -23.08 -11.23
CA MET A 252 -4.15 -21.97 -10.29
C MET A 252 -3.04 -22.06 -9.24
N GLN A 253 -2.65 -23.28 -8.83
CA GLN A 253 -1.62 -23.48 -7.80
C GLN A 253 -0.25 -22.94 -8.24
N SER A 254 0.06 -22.97 -9.53
CA SER A 254 1.32 -22.46 -10.08
C SER A 254 1.44 -20.93 -10.04
N TYR A 255 0.32 -20.22 -9.86
CA TYR A 255 0.26 -18.76 -9.78
C TYR A 255 0.29 -18.24 -8.35
N ILE A 256 0.31 -19.14 -7.34
CA ILE A 256 0.23 -18.73 -5.93
C ILE A 256 1.62 -18.60 -5.32
N ASP A 257 1.87 -17.43 -4.77
CA ASP A 257 2.98 -17.16 -3.86
C ASP A 257 2.46 -17.27 -2.41
N TYR A 258 2.91 -18.29 -1.69
CA TYR A 258 2.51 -18.52 -0.30
C TYR A 258 3.39 -17.72 0.66
N ARG A 259 2.83 -16.66 1.23
CA ARG A 259 3.53 -15.76 2.13
C ARG A 259 3.28 -16.09 3.60
N PRO A 260 4.31 -16.53 4.34
CA PRO A 260 4.18 -16.72 5.78
C PRO A 260 4.15 -15.37 6.50
N CYS A 261 3.16 -15.18 7.37
CA CYS A 261 3.15 -14.10 8.35
C CYS A 261 3.92 -14.57 9.60
N LEU A 262 5.24 -14.58 9.50
CA LEU A 262 6.08 -14.98 10.62
C LEU A 262 6.02 -13.91 11.71
N ASP A 263 5.65 -14.34 12.92
CA ASP A 263 5.89 -13.56 14.12
C ASP A 263 7.26 -13.94 14.64
N ASN A 264 8.14 -12.98 14.82
CA ASN A 264 9.43 -13.25 15.39
C ASN A 264 9.25 -13.73 16.83
N GLN A 265 9.87 -14.87 17.17
CA GLN A 265 9.85 -15.39 18.53
C GLN A 265 10.65 -14.46 19.42
N ASN A 266 10.16 -14.28 20.66
CA ASN A 266 10.81 -13.45 21.67
C ASN A 266 12.31 -13.73 21.75
N GLN A 267 13.12 -12.80 21.33
CA GLN A 267 14.54 -12.78 21.65
C GLN A 267 14.69 -11.99 22.95
N ASP A 268 15.01 -12.71 24.04
CA ASP A 268 15.42 -12.10 25.30
C ASP A 268 16.82 -11.46 25.09
N GLY A 269 16.85 -10.25 24.61
CA GLY A 269 18.07 -9.48 24.36
C GLY A 269 17.92 -8.02 24.75
N VAL A 270 19.04 -7.32 24.89
CA VAL A 270 19.05 -5.85 25.08
C VAL A 270 18.38 -5.21 23.87
N LEU A 271 17.24 -4.55 24.10
CA LEU A 271 16.45 -3.89 23.09
C LEU A 271 17.17 -2.66 22.53
N ASN A 272 18.03 -2.86 21.54
CA ASN A 272 18.69 -1.78 20.80
C ASN A 272 17.83 -1.41 19.58
N ILE A 273 16.72 -0.74 19.80
CA ILE A 273 15.71 -0.39 18.78
C ILE A 273 16.09 0.93 18.12
N CYS A 274 16.01 0.97 16.78
CA CYS A 274 16.18 2.19 16.01
C CYS A 274 14.99 3.13 16.21
N VAL A 275 15.22 4.28 16.84
CA VAL A 275 14.19 5.28 17.13
C VAL A 275 13.54 5.81 15.85
N GLN A 276 14.35 6.08 14.82
CA GLN A 276 13.85 6.55 13.52
C GLN A 276 12.93 5.54 12.84
N PHE A 277 13.36 4.27 12.80
CA PHE A 277 12.54 3.20 12.21
C PHE A 277 11.28 2.94 13.04
N SER A 278 11.36 2.94 14.38
CA SER A 278 10.19 2.76 15.27
C SER A 278 9.09 3.77 14.99
N ALA A 279 9.46 5.03 14.72
CA ALA A 279 8.49 6.10 14.52
C ALA A 279 7.85 6.08 13.12
N TYR A 280 8.64 5.74 12.08
CA TYR A 280 8.26 5.99 10.70
C TYR A 280 8.27 4.76 9.79
N GLY A 281 8.78 3.60 10.26
CA GLY A 281 8.99 2.41 9.43
C GLY A 281 10.11 2.60 8.39
N TRP A 282 10.96 3.61 8.58
CA TRP A 282 12.06 3.93 7.69
C TRP A 282 13.26 4.47 8.46
N CYS A 283 14.46 4.11 7.99
CA CYS A 283 15.72 4.58 8.54
C CYS A 283 16.69 4.93 7.40
N PRO A 284 17.38 6.10 7.43
CA PRO A 284 18.30 6.48 6.37
C PRO A 284 19.48 5.52 6.22
N ASN A 285 19.85 4.81 7.28
CA ASN A 285 20.93 3.82 7.26
C ASN A 285 20.48 2.45 6.70
N GLY A 286 19.16 2.23 6.47
CA GLY A 286 18.63 0.99 5.93
C GLY A 286 19.20 -0.26 6.59
N SER A 287 19.70 -1.21 5.80
CA SER A 287 20.36 -2.44 6.26
C SER A 287 21.71 -2.22 6.94
N GLN A 288 22.30 -1.01 6.83
CA GLN A 288 23.55 -0.63 7.50
C GLN A 288 23.31 -0.12 8.93
N CYS A 289 22.07 -0.02 9.39
CA CYS A 289 21.78 0.44 10.73
C CYS A 289 22.24 -0.57 11.78
N SER A 290 23.01 -0.13 12.77
CA SER A 290 23.46 -0.97 13.88
C SER A 290 22.36 -1.32 14.89
N MET A 291 21.19 -0.63 14.79
CA MET A 291 20.05 -0.84 15.66
C MET A 291 18.98 -1.70 14.97
N SER A 292 18.17 -2.39 15.78
CA SER A 292 17.12 -3.28 15.27
C SER A 292 15.99 -2.54 14.59
N HIS A 293 15.56 -3.03 13.43
CA HIS A 293 14.36 -2.64 12.69
C HIS A 293 13.23 -3.69 12.82
N ASP A 294 13.34 -4.60 13.77
CA ASP A 294 12.33 -5.62 14.01
C ASP A 294 11.05 -5.01 14.59
N THR A 295 9.98 -5.05 13.84
CA THR A 295 8.69 -4.45 14.20
C THR A 295 8.03 -5.16 15.39
N ASP A 296 8.26 -6.47 15.58
CA ASP A 296 7.71 -7.20 16.73
C ASP A 296 8.39 -6.78 18.04
N LEU A 297 9.71 -6.59 18.02
CA LEU A 297 10.46 -6.04 19.16
C LEU A 297 10.02 -4.61 19.47
N ILE A 298 9.77 -3.79 18.45
CA ILE A 298 9.27 -2.40 18.62
C ILE A 298 7.90 -2.43 19.31
N ILE A 299 6.97 -3.27 18.87
CA ILE A 299 5.64 -3.40 19.47
C ILE A 299 5.74 -3.86 20.93
N GLN A 300 6.58 -4.86 21.23
CA GLN A 300 6.80 -5.34 22.60
C GLN A 300 7.32 -4.23 23.52
N HIS A 301 8.27 -3.44 23.02
CA HIS A 301 8.82 -2.30 23.76
C HIS A 301 7.75 -1.24 24.07
N ASP A 302 6.94 -0.89 23.06
CA ASP A 302 5.85 0.09 23.21
C ASP A 302 4.79 -0.39 24.20
N GLU A 303 4.45 -1.67 24.16
CA GLU A 303 3.51 -2.26 25.14
C GLU A 303 4.04 -2.20 26.57
N LYS A 304 5.34 -2.52 26.76
CA LYS A 304 5.98 -2.41 28.08
C LYS A 304 5.94 -0.99 28.62
N ILE A 305 6.27 -0.01 27.79
CA ILE A 305 6.19 1.40 28.17
C ILE A 305 4.75 1.79 28.55
N ARG A 306 3.76 1.34 27.77
CA ARG A 306 2.34 1.62 28.04
C ARG A 306 1.86 1.00 29.36
N GLU A 307 2.26 -0.22 29.65
CA GLU A 307 1.97 -0.89 30.93
C GLU A 307 2.60 -0.16 32.12
N ASP A 308 3.86 0.24 32.00
CA ASP A 308 4.54 0.94 33.07
C ASP A 308 3.92 2.32 33.36
N LYS A 309 3.53 3.05 32.30
CA LYS A 309 2.74 4.29 32.43
C LYS A 309 1.40 4.02 33.15
N ARG A 310 0.70 2.92 32.82
CA ARG A 310 -0.56 2.52 33.46
C ARG A 310 -0.35 2.16 34.94
N LYS A 311 0.69 1.38 35.26
CA LYS A 311 1.07 1.05 36.64
C LYS A 311 1.39 2.30 37.46
N LYS A 312 2.15 3.26 36.91
CA LYS A 312 2.47 4.53 37.55
C LYS A 312 1.21 5.39 37.81
N ARG A 313 0.27 5.45 36.85
CA ARG A 313 -1.02 6.18 37.03
C ARG A 313 -1.87 5.52 38.13
N LYS A 314 -1.99 4.19 38.15
CA LYS A 314 -2.71 3.49 39.20
C LYS A 314 -2.12 3.73 40.60
N ARG A 315 -0.79 3.75 40.74
CA ARG A 315 -0.09 4.07 41.99
C ARG A 315 -0.32 5.51 42.45
N LYS A 316 -0.33 6.47 41.51
CA LYS A 316 -0.65 7.89 41.84
C LYS A 316 -2.11 8.04 42.33
N ASN A 317 -3.07 7.40 41.68
CA ASN A 317 -4.47 7.48 42.08
C ASN A 317 -4.73 6.80 43.44
N LYS A 318 -4.04 5.66 43.73
CA LYS A 318 -4.13 5.02 45.03
C LYS A 318 -3.55 5.86 46.17
N LYS A 319 -2.53 6.67 45.92
CA LYS A 319 -1.97 7.63 46.91
C LYS A 319 -2.87 8.86 47.13
N LYS A 320 -3.66 9.29 46.10
CA LYS A 320 -4.63 10.40 46.26
C LYS A 320 -5.90 9.97 47.00
N GLY A 321 -6.29 8.70 46.95
CA GLY A 321 -7.48 8.18 47.67
C GLY A 321 -7.25 7.88 49.16
N SER A 322 -6.03 7.99 49.69
CA SER A 322 -5.70 7.78 51.10
C SER A 322 -5.53 9.07 51.91
N GLN A 323 -5.75 10.25 51.33
CA GLN A 323 -5.87 11.52 52.06
C GLN A 323 -7.37 11.89 52.10
N GLY A 324 -7.94 11.86 53.30
CA GLY A 324 -9.34 12.17 53.58
C GLY A 324 -9.75 13.59 53.17
N PRO A 325 -11.05 13.88 53.10
CA PRO A 325 -11.57 15.09 52.51
C PRO A 325 -11.34 16.31 53.42
N SER A 326 -10.65 17.30 52.91
CA SER A 326 -10.74 18.67 53.36
C SER A 326 -11.60 19.45 52.39
N GLU A 327 -12.70 19.98 52.89
CA GLU A 327 -13.67 20.81 52.19
C GLU A 327 -13.00 22.06 51.59
N ALA A 328 -13.22 22.28 50.29
CA ALA A 328 -13.30 23.60 49.70
C ALA A 328 -14.00 23.58 48.35
N CYS A 329 -15.13 24.22 48.40
CA CYS A 329 -16.03 24.55 47.29
C CYS A 329 -15.29 25.42 46.26
N SER A 330 -15.19 24.98 44.97
CA SER A 330 -15.14 25.86 43.81
C SER A 330 -15.32 25.08 42.51
N SER A 331 -16.13 25.65 41.64
CA SER A 331 -16.66 25.19 40.37
C SER A 331 -15.63 24.61 39.40
N PRO A 332 -16.01 23.63 38.55
CA PRO A 332 -15.06 23.08 37.56
C PRO A 332 -14.92 24.00 36.35
N GLN A 333 -13.84 24.73 36.30
CA GLN A 333 -13.36 25.26 35.02
C GLN A 333 -12.76 24.13 34.19
N VAL A 334 -13.27 23.99 32.98
CA VAL A 334 -12.76 23.12 31.93
C VAL A 334 -11.32 23.58 31.60
N LYS A 335 -10.34 22.90 32.12
CA LYS A 335 -8.94 23.04 31.67
C LYS A 335 -8.74 22.21 30.42
N ARG A 336 -8.71 22.86 29.26
CA ARG A 336 -8.06 22.37 28.06
C ARG A 336 -6.62 22.02 28.46
N SER A 337 -6.27 20.74 28.34
CA SER A 337 -4.89 20.29 28.48
C SER A 337 -4.11 20.77 27.26
N HIS A 338 -3.34 21.82 27.45
CA HIS A 338 -2.22 22.19 26.60
C HIS A 338 -1.24 21.01 26.60
N PHE A 339 -1.03 20.40 25.47
CA PHE A 339 0.12 19.53 25.23
C PHE A 339 1.33 20.45 25.17
N GLU A 340 2.20 20.40 26.16
CA GLU A 340 3.53 21.00 26.08
C GLU A 340 4.30 20.24 24.97
N GLU A 341 4.46 20.92 23.84
CA GLU A 341 5.51 20.66 22.88
C GLU A 341 6.84 20.90 23.58
N THR A 342 7.52 19.84 23.97
CA THR A 342 8.96 19.93 24.17
C THR A 342 9.58 20.08 22.80
N GLU A 343 10.00 21.28 22.50
CA GLU A 343 10.90 21.61 21.41
C GLU A 343 12.12 20.69 21.47
N LEU A 344 12.23 19.79 20.51
CA LEU A 344 13.47 19.18 20.08
C LEU A 344 13.73 19.72 18.67
N ASP A 345 13.96 21.02 18.64
CA ASP A 345 14.55 21.73 17.53
C ASP A 345 16.07 21.58 17.67
N GLN A 346 16.60 20.50 17.09
CA GLN A 346 17.97 20.43 16.63
C GLN A 346 17.96 19.72 15.27
N ALA A 347 17.61 20.52 14.27
CA ALA A 347 17.95 20.23 12.89
C ALA A 347 19.47 20.28 12.76
N VAL A 348 20.10 19.12 12.72
CA VAL A 348 21.46 18.98 12.24
C VAL A 348 21.42 19.27 10.74
N PRO A 349 22.11 20.31 10.23
CA PRO A 349 22.19 20.54 8.80
C PRO A 349 23.04 19.45 8.19
N ILE A 350 22.46 18.65 7.32
CA ILE A 350 23.19 17.74 6.43
C ILE A 350 23.91 18.65 5.42
N SER A 351 25.20 18.84 5.63
CA SER A 351 26.11 19.46 4.67
C SER A 351 26.14 18.60 3.40
N GLU A 352 25.61 19.15 2.32
CA GLU A 352 25.92 18.70 0.96
C GLU A 352 27.43 18.87 0.71
N PRO A 353 28.12 17.94 0.04
CA PRO A 353 29.46 18.19 -0.44
C PRO A 353 29.37 19.23 -1.56
N ALA A 354 29.99 20.38 -1.31
CA ALA A 354 30.15 21.46 -2.26
C ALA A 354 30.94 20.97 -3.48
N LEU A 355 30.28 20.92 -4.63
CA LEU A 355 30.95 20.88 -5.93
C LEU A 355 31.44 22.30 -6.21
N THR A 356 32.74 22.47 -6.10
CA THR A 356 33.47 23.69 -6.47
C THR A 356 33.33 23.92 -7.98
N GLU A 357 32.61 24.97 -8.35
CA GLU A 357 32.69 25.57 -9.68
C GLU A 357 34.06 26.19 -9.90
N GLN A 358 34.82 25.65 -10.79
CA GLN A 358 35.90 26.39 -11.48
C GLN A 358 35.48 26.68 -12.90
N GLN A 359 35.06 27.92 -13.11
CA GLN A 359 35.01 28.53 -14.43
C GLN A 359 36.42 28.57 -15.05
N LYS A 360 36.59 28.06 -16.22
CA LYS A 360 37.51 28.59 -17.24
C LYS A 360 36.93 28.40 -18.65
N THR A 361 36.68 29.53 -19.22
CA THR A 361 36.40 29.81 -20.62
C THR A 361 37.55 29.37 -21.53
N ALA A 362 37.25 28.67 -22.62
CA ALA A 362 37.89 28.94 -23.93
C ALA A 362 37.25 28.09 -25.05
N SER A 363 36.88 28.79 -26.06
CA SER A 363 36.39 28.46 -27.41
C SER A 363 37.23 27.46 -28.19
N SER A 364 36.60 26.56 -28.97
CA SER A 364 36.77 26.40 -30.42
C SER A 364 36.15 25.08 -30.91
N GLU A 365 35.32 25.21 -31.91
CA GLU A 365 34.83 24.15 -32.82
C GLU A 365 35.86 23.72 -33.83
N PRO A 366 35.48 22.87 -34.85
CA PRO A 366 35.32 21.41 -34.78
C PRO A 366 36.28 20.72 -35.82
N THR A 367 36.47 19.40 -35.75
CA THR A 367 36.84 18.63 -36.96
C THR A 367 36.36 17.18 -36.86
N ASP A 368 35.76 16.80 -37.95
CA ASP A 368 35.36 15.53 -38.52
C ASP A 368 36.51 14.52 -38.58
N ALA A 369 36.26 13.24 -38.29
CA ALA A 369 36.95 12.11 -38.96
C ALA A 369 36.29 10.75 -38.67
N THR A 370 35.65 10.26 -39.69
CA THR A 370 35.31 8.87 -40.01
C THR A 370 36.52 7.92 -40.00
N HIS A 371 36.32 6.67 -39.55
CA HIS A 371 36.86 5.38 -40.05
C HIS A 371 36.33 4.26 -39.15
N ALA A 372 35.47 3.37 -39.61
CA ALA A 372 35.57 2.26 -40.56
C ALA A 372 36.40 1.04 -40.04
N PHE A 373 35.61 -0.04 -39.82
CA PHE A 373 35.87 -1.48 -40.01
C PHE A 373 37.22 -2.10 -39.62
N GLU A 374 37.18 -3.22 -38.86
CA GLU A 374 37.61 -4.50 -39.43
C GLU A 374 37.21 -5.72 -38.61
N HIS A 375 36.92 -6.79 -39.38
CA HIS A 375 36.60 -8.15 -39.02
C HIS A 375 37.82 -8.96 -38.56
N GLY A 376 37.61 -9.91 -37.65
CA GLY A 376 38.55 -10.99 -37.38
C GLY A 376 37.86 -12.31 -37.06
N LYS A 377 37.87 -13.23 -38.03
CA LYS A 377 37.35 -14.61 -37.99
C LYS A 377 38.36 -15.61 -37.40
N ALA A 378 37.79 -16.66 -36.78
CA ALA A 378 38.13 -18.08 -36.83
C ALA A 378 39.41 -18.59 -36.13
N ALA A 379 39.29 -19.64 -35.29
CA ALA A 379 39.39 -21.03 -35.75
C ALA A 379 39.26 -22.04 -34.62
N SER A 380 38.54 -23.08 -34.95
CA SER A 380 38.33 -24.39 -34.36
C SER A 380 39.63 -25.15 -34.03
N LYS A 381 39.59 -25.99 -32.96
CA LYS A 381 40.16 -27.36 -33.00
C LYS A 381 39.55 -28.29 -31.97
N ASN A 382 39.17 -29.45 -32.52
CA ASN A 382 38.70 -30.68 -31.90
C ASN A 382 39.67 -31.34 -30.93
N GLY A 383 39.13 -32.13 -29.98
CA GLY A 383 39.82 -33.18 -29.27
C GLY A 383 38.83 -34.04 -28.51
N ASN A 384 38.46 -35.20 -29.12
CA ASN A 384 37.73 -36.31 -28.49
C ASN A 384 38.56 -36.95 -27.40
N GLU A 385 37.91 -37.40 -26.32
CA GLU A 385 38.22 -38.71 -25.74
C GLU A 385 37.00 -39.19 -24.90
N GLU A 386 36.57 -40.39 -25.23
CA GLU A 386 35.56 -41.25 -24.59
C GLU A 386 36.10 -41.81 -23.28
N SER A 387 35.23 -41.92 -22.25
CA SER A 387 35.16 -43.07 -21.36
C SER A 387 33.89 -43.05 -20.53
N GLN A 388 33.05 -44.05 -20.67
CA GLN A 388 31.93 -44.47 -19.83
C GLN A 388 32.41 -45.53 -18.82
N PRO A 389 31.51 -46.06 -17.91
CA PRO A 389 30.80 -45.42 -16.80
C PRO A 389 31.04 -46.16 -15.48
N GLU A 390 30.80 -45.55 -14.37
CA GLU A 390 30.51 -46.29 -13.13
C GLU A 390 29.21 -45.78 -12.49
N ALA A 391 28.32 -46.73 -12.25
CA ALA A 391 27.06 -46.58 -11.57
C ALA A 391 27.26 -46.45 -10.06
N SER A 392 26.85 -45.35 -9.47
CA SER A 392 26.61 -45.26 -8.04
C SER A 392 25.17 -44.75 -7.82
N SER A 393 24.41 -45.60 -7.12
CA SER A 393 23.07 -45.39 -6.64
C SER A 393 23.01 -44.21 -5.66
N GLU A 394 22.49 -43.06 -6.07
CA GLU A 394 22.10 -42.01 -5.15
C GLU A 394 20.60 -42.03 -4.92
N ALA A 395 20.22 -42.04 -3.64
CA ALA A 395 18.86 -41.91 -3.13
C ALA A 395 18.22 -40.58 -3.57
N PRO A 396 16.88 -40.49 -3.71
CA PRO A 396 16.24 -39.28 -4.16
C PRO A 396 16.47 -38.14 -3.17
N VAL A 397 17.21 -37.13 -3.62
CA VAL A 397 17.41 -35.88 -2.91
C VAL A 397 16.04 -35.20 -2.83
N ARG A 398 15.48 -35.09 -1.61
CA ARG A 398 14.34 -34.21 -1.33
C ARG A 398 14.67 -32.80 -1.84
N PRO A 399 13.72 -32.13 -2.55
CA PRO A 399 13.93 -30.74 -2.94
C PRO A 399 14.22 -29.95 -1.67
N LYS A 400 15.40 -29.33 -1.59
CA LYS A 400 15.67 -28.31 -0.57
C LYS A 400 14.61 -27.23 -0.74
N GLU A 401 13.75 -27.08 0.27
CA GLU A 401 12.87 -25.92 0.39
C GLU A 401 13.76 -24.69 0.24
N LYS A 402 13.61 -23.99 -0.90
CA LYS A 402 14.17 -22.66 -1.05
C LYS A 402 13.49 -21.82 0.03
N LYS A 403 14.22 -21.47 1.08
CA LYS A 403 13.84 -20.42 2.00
C LYS A 403 13.50 -19.22 1.12
N ALA A 404 12.24 -18.79 1.17
CA ALA A 404 11.79 -17.59 0.50
C ALA A 404 12.50 -16.39 1.16
N GLU A 405 13.67 -16.04 0.66
CA GLU A 405 14.28 -14.72 0.85
C GLU A 405 13.53 -13.71 -0.02
N GLY A 406 12.23 -13.63 0.18
CA GLY A 406 11.40 -12.62 -0.47
C GLY A 406 11.12 -11.51 0.52
N GLY A 407 11.58 -10.30 0.22
CA GLY A 407 11.31 -9.11 1.02
C GLY A 407 9.82 -8.93 1.30
N THR A 408 9.52 -8.21 2.37
CA THR A 408 8.17 -8.07 2.92
C THR A 408 7.24 -7.19 2.08
N HIS A 409 7.77 -6.26 1.29
CA HIS A 409 6.97 -5.31 0.50
C HIS A 409 6.62 -5.84 -0.89
N ARG A 410 5.34 -6.14 -1.08
CA ARG A 410 4.71 -6.44 -2.37
C ARG A 410 3.30 -5.90 -2.36
N ALA A 411 2.92 -5.17 -3.39
CA ALA A 411 1.62 -4.49 -3.46
C ALA A 411 0.43 -5.39 -3.07
N GLY A 412 0.39 -6.66 -3.50
CA GLY A 412 -0.66 -7.60 -3.11
C GLY A 412 -0.66 -7.92 -1.62
N PHE A 413 0.50 -8.15 -1.03
CA PHE A 413 0.62 -8.44 0.40
C PHE A 413 0.38 -7.18 1.25
N ASP A 414 0.80 -6.01 0.78
CA ASP A 414 0.55 -4.73 1.44
C ASP A 414 -0.95 -4.37 1.39
N ALA A 415 -1.63 -4.64 0.27
CA ALA A 415 -3.09 -4.55 0.19
C ALA A 415 -3.80 -5.53 1.16
N PHE A 416 -3.27 -6.75 1.34
CA PHE A 416 -3.77 -7.69 2.34
C PHE A 416 -3.62 -7.11 3.76
N MET A 417 -2.45 -6.60 4.14
CA MET A 417 -2.24 -5.99 5.45
C MET A 417 -3.17 -4.80 5.69
N THR A 418 -3.34 -3.95 4.68
CA THR A 418 -4.26 -2.81 4.68
C THR A 418 -5.70 -3.25 4.94
N GLY A 419 -6.17 -4.29 4.25
CA GLY A 419 -7.51 -4.84 4.45
C GLY A 419 -7.71 -5.47 5.82
N TYR A 420 -6.70 -6.14 6.38
CA TYR A 420 -6.76 -6.68 7.73
C TYR A 420 -6.92 -5.60 8.81
N ILE A 421 -6.13 -4.52 8.69
CA ILE A 421 -6.25 -3.37 9.61
C ILE A 421 -7.67 -2.81 9.56
N PHE A 422 -8.25 -2.67 8.37
CA PHE A 422 -9.61 -2.17 8.21
C PHE A 422 -10.65 -3.11 8.81
N ALA A 423 -10.54 -4.43 8.57
CA ALA A 423 -11.42 -5.43 9.16
C ALA A 423 -11.38 -5.39 10.69
N TYR A 424 -10.18 -5.26 11.27
CA TYR A 424 -9.98 -5.14 12.71
C TYR A 424 -10.59 -3.84 13.26
N ALA A 425 -10.32 -2.69 12.64
CA ALA A 425 -10.88 -1.41 13.07
C ALA A 425 -12.41 -1.40 13.00
N ARG A 426 -12.99 -1.97 11.93
CA ARG A 426 -14.43 -2.13 11.77
C ARG A 426 -15.04 -2.98 12.88
N ASN A 427 -14.41 -4.12 13.19
CA ASN A 427 -14.87 -5.03 14.25
C ASN A 427 -14.98 -4.34 15.61
N LEU A 428 -14.13 -3.37 15.91
CA LEU A 428 -14.19 -2.59 17.15
C LEU A 428 -15.37 -1.61 17.18
N THR A 429 -15.92 -1.23 16.01
CA THR A 429 -17.04 -0.27 15.89
C THR A 429 -18.39 -0.94 15.72
N GLU A 430 -18.48 -2.21 15.32
CA GLU A 430 -19.74 -2.96 15.09
C GLU A 430 -20.60 -3.14 16.34
N ASN A 431 -20.10 -2.85 17.53
CA ASN A 431 -20.86 -2.93 18.78
C ASN A 431 -21.85 -1.75 19.00
N THR A 432 -21.96 -0.81 18.06
CA THR A 432 -22.87 0.33 18.12
C THR A 432 -23.81 0.32 16.92
N GLU A 433 -25.03 -0.18 17.13
CA GLU A 433 -26.23 -0.10 16.25
C GLU A 433 -26.06 -0.37 14.75
N GLU A 434 -26.50 -1.54 14.31
CA GLU A 434 -26.57 -1.95 12.90
C GLU A 434 -27.73 -1.26 12.17
N SER A 435 -27.42 -0.21 11.40
CA SER A 435 -28.22 0.17 10.24
C SER A 435 -27.51 -0.35 8.97
N SER A 436 -28.19 -1.13 8.16
CA SER A 436 -27.61 -1.71 6.92
C SER A 436 -27.13 -0.65 5.90
N THR A 437 -27.45 0.61 6.13
CA THR A 437 -27.08 1.76 5.30
C THR A 437 -25.97 2.63 5.91
N ALA A 438 -25.52 2.32 7.15
CA ALA A 438 -24.49 3.11 7.81
C ALA A 438 -23.11 2.85 7.21
N PRO A 439 -22.21 3.87 7.20
CA PRO A 439 -20.82 3.69 6.79
C PRO A 439 -20.11 2.66 7.68
N LEU A 440 -19.22 1.84 7.09
CA LEU A 440 -18.51 0.75 7.80
C LEU A 440 -17.70 1.24 9.01
N ILE A 441 -17.06 2.40 8.90
CA ILE A 441 -16.40 3.12 10.00
C ILE A 441 -16.69 4.62 9.80
N PRO A 442 -17.77 5.15 10.40
CA PRO A 442 -18.20 6.53 10.14
C PRO A 442 -17.11 7.58 10.37
N ALA A 443 -16.30 7.40 11.42
CA ALA A 443 -15.23 8.33 11.76
C ALA A 443 -14.13 8.43 10.70
N CYS A 444 -13.97 7.39 9.86
CA CYS A 444 -12.91 7.31 8.83
C CYS A 444 -13.43 7.50 7.41
N LEU A 445 -14.74 7.60 7.21
CA LEU A 445 -15.33 7.68 5.87
C LEU A 445 -14.80 8.89 5.09
N ASN A 446 -14.30 8.64 3.89
CA ASN A 446 -13.82 9.66 2.95
C ASN A 446 -12.73 10.58 3.52
N LYS A 447 -11.89 10.04 4.38
CA LYS A 447 -10.77 10.75 4.99
C LYS A 447 -9.45 10.12 4.57
N LEU A 448 -8.69 10.83 3.74
CA LEU A 448 -7.33 10.43 3.37
C LEU A 448 -6.31 11.07 4.29
N PHE A 449 -5.32 10.30 4.71
CA PHE A 449 -4.23 10.76 5.55
C PHE A 449 -3.34 11.78 4.80
N LEU A 450 -2.90 12.81 5.48
CA LEU A 450 -1.97 13.80 4.97
C LEU A 450 -0.74 13.87 5.88
N SER A 451 0.39 13.37 5.41
CA SER A 451 1.65 13.38 6.17
C SER A 451 2.01 14.79 6.64
N GLY A 452 2.31 14.94 7.95
CA GLY A 452 2.64 16.21 8.57
C GLY A 452 1.50 17.23 8.64
N LYS A 453 0.24 16.78 8.55
CA LYS A 453 -0.95 17.61 8.78
C LYS A 453 -1.83 16.97 9.87
N SER A 454 -2.40 17.81 10.72
CA SER A 454 -3.30 17.39 11.80
C SER A 454 -4.73 17.10 11.33
N VAL A 455 -5.04 17.39 10.06
CA VAL A 455 -6.37 17.19 9.47
C VAL A 455 -6.27 16.31 8.22
N PRO A 456 -7.24 15.42 7.98
CA PRO A 456 -7.27 14.61 6.76
C PRO A 456 -7.71 15.43 5.55
N LEU A 457 -7.46 14.88 4.35
CA LEU A 457 -8.10 15.33 3.13
C LEU A 457 -9.47 14.67 3.02
N HIS A 458 -10.53 15.48 3.00
CA HIS A 458 -11.89 14.97 2.84
C HIS A 458 -12.24 14.77 1.36
N VAL A 459 -12.62 13.53 1.01
CA VAL A 459 -13.10 13.17 -0.33
C VAL A 459 -14.60 13.41 -0.40
N ALA A 460 -14.98 14.67 -0.62
CA ALA A 460 -16.37 15.07 -0.75
C ALA A 460 -16.51 16.14 -1.85
N LYS A 461 -17.52 15.97 -2.72
CA LYS A 461 -17.81 16.96 -3.75
C LYS A 461 -18.43 18.19 -3.11
N SER A 462 -17.75 19.34 -3.19
CA SER A 462 -18.31 20.64 -2.83
C SER A 462 -19.35 21.09 -3.88
N THR A 463 -20.35 21.85 -3.46
CA THR A 463 -21.32 22.48 -4.36
C THR A 463 -20.68 23.41 -5.37
N PHE A 464 -19.52 23.95 -5.06
CA PHE A 464 -18.73 24.84 -5.94
C PHE A 464 -17.76 24.09 -6.85
N SER A 465 -17.47 22.82 -6.57
CA SER A 465 -16.53 22.01 -7.36
C SER A 465 -17.23 21.42 -8.58
N LYS A 466 -16.57 21.52 -9.73
CA LYS A 466 -17.00 20.89 -10.97
C LYS A 466 -16.15 19.64 -11.23
N SER A 467 -16.81 18.57 -11.64
CA SER A 467 -16.13 17.38 -12.13
C SER A 467 -15.45 17.63 -13.47
N SER A 468 -14.37 16.92 -13.76
CA SER A 468 -13.67 17.02 -15.04
C SER A 468 -14.53 16.48 -16.19
N LYS A 469 -14.36 17.03 -17.40
CA LYS A 469 -15.09 16.55 -18.59
C LYS A 469 -14.79 15.07 -18.87
N ALA A 470 -13.52 14.67 -18.74
CA ALA A 470 -13.11 13.29 -18.94
C ALA A 470 -13.79 12.35 -17.95
N HIS A 471 -13.91 12.77 -16.67
CA HIS A 471 -14.62 12.02 -15.65
C HIS A 471 -16.11 11.86 -15.99
N VAL A 472 -16.82 12.94 -16.33
CA VAL A 472 -18.24 12.87 -16.66
C VAL A 472 -18.50 11.89 -17.80
N HIS A 473 -17.72 11.98 -18.89
CA HIS A 473 -17.82 11.04 -20.00
C HIS A 473 -17.53 9.58 -19.59
N LYS A 474 -16.50 9.37 -18.77
CA LYS A 474 -16.13 8.03 -18.29
C LYS A 474 -17.19 7.42 -17.38
N MET A 475 -17.80 8.21 -16.50
CA MET A 475 -18.84 7.74 -15.58
C MET A 475 -20.13 7.32 -16.30
N ASP A 476 -20.49 7.98 -17.40
CA ASP A 476 -21.59 7.53 -18.26
C ASP A 476 -21.34 6.12 -18.80
N TYR A 477 -20.10 5.81 -19.18
CA TYR A 477 -19.68 4.46 -19.58
C TYR A 477 -19.67 3.48 -18.40
N VAL A 478 -19.11 3.87 -17.25
CA VAL A 478 -19.04 3.02 -16.03
C VAL A 478 -20.43 2.60 -15.59
N TRP A 479 -21.40 3.51 -15.56
CA TRP A 479 -22.76 3.25 -15.06
C TRP A 479 -23.76 2.86 -16.14
N GLY A 480 -23.31 2.64 -17.38
CA GLY A 480 -24.16 2.14 -18.47
C GLY A 480 -25.25 3.09 -18.91
N LYS A 481 -25.10 4.41 -18.68
CA LYS A 481 -25.94 5.42 -19.32
C LYS A 481 -25.52 5.51 -20.78
N SER A 482 -26.14 4.66 -21.63
CA SER A 482 -25.96 4.67 -23.07
C SER A 482 -26.16 6.11 -23.57
N THR A 483 -25.12 6.65 -24.18
CA THR A 483 -25.33 7.77 -25.13
C THR A 483 -26.17 7.21 -26.27
N ALA A 484 -27.45 7.40 -26.19
CA ALA A 484 -28.32 7.24 -27.35
C ALA A 484 -27.74 8.14 -28.45
N VAL A 485 -27.08 7.53 -29.41
CA VAL A 485 -26.71 8.17 -30.67
C VAL A 485 -28.03 8.71 -31.24
N LYS A 486 -28.22 10.04 -31.20
CA LYS A 486 -29.30 10.66 -31.96
C LYS A 486 -29.08 10.27 -33.41
N PRO A 487 -30.06 9.65 -34.10
CA PRO A 487 -29.92 9.45 -35.52
C PRO A 487 -29.79 10.83 -36.16
N GLU A 488 -28.68 11.04 -36.86
CA GLU A 488 -28.56 12.21 -37.75
C GLU A 488 -29.75 12.15 -38.72
N GLY A 489 -30.62 13.12 -38.58
CA GLY A 489 -31.76 13.27 -39.48
C GLY A 489 -31.25 13.51 -40.88
N THR A 490 -31.60 12.63 -41.78
CA THR A 490 -31.62 12.85 -43.22
C THR A 490 -32.55 14.01 -43.50
N ALA A 491 -32.00 15.10 -43.96
CA ALA A 491 -32.70 16.18 -44.67
C ALA A 491 -32.12 16.24 -46.08
#